data_9a8568231e70425242a2575e640d1d88
#
_entry.id   9a8568231e70425242a2575e640d1d88
#
_cell.length_a   1.000
_cell.length_b   1.000
_cell.length_c   1.000
_cell.angle_alpha   90.00
_cell.angle_beta   90.00
_cell.angle_gamma   90.00
#
_symmetry.space_group_name_H-M   'P 1'
#
loop_
_entity.id
_entity.type
_entity.pdbx_description
1 polymer ?
#
loop_
_entity_poly.entity_id
_entity_poly.type
_entity_poly.pdbx_seq_one_letter_code
_entity_poly.pdbx_strand_id
1 'polypeptide(L)'
;MDIKRAIIDLAPAPIVRIFAAPYVAGRGIESGVGKADEIWNASKLHATLDVLGEEVFKREDVEATVALYLRMIDQVKGRTHVSISCKPTQLGIHESEAYCLENIRRIVGYAALHRLHITVDMEDHTFTDVTLRLFTALRNEFDNVGTVLQSRLFRTKDDILALHAKPCKVRICIGIYKEPKSVAITEKPKMKDKLFDFVQLLLDKGHYPEIATHDEPLIRRCIEYLDQRGCPKSAYEFQMLLGVPRQRIQTQIVADGRLMRLYVPFAEEWKYAIAYCRRRLAASPMMGAYVMKNLFGK
;
A
#
# COMPACT_ATOMS: atom_id res chain seq x y z
N MET A 1 -21.62 3.98 -19.59
CA MET A 1 -20.87 2.75 -19.25
C MET A 1 -19.48 2.88 -19.87
N ASP A 2 -18.41 2.77 -19.10
CA ASP A 2 -17.05 2.94 -19.64
C ASP A 2 -16.69 1.68 -20.44
N ILE A 3 -16.68 1.79 -21.77
CA ILE A 3 -16.43 0.67 -22.72
C ILE A 3 -15.10 -0.03 -22.38
N LYS A 4 -14.09 0.72 -21.93
CA LYS A 4 -12.79 0.15 -21.53
C LYS A 4 -12.92 -0.78 -20.33
N ARG A 5 -13.73 -0.39 -19.33
CA ARG A 5 -14.00 -1.20 -18.16
C ARG A 5 -14.75 -2.48 -18.52
N ALA A 6 -15.75 -2.38 -19.40
CA ALA A 6 -16.50 -3.55 -19.88
C ALA A 6 -15.59 -4.56 -20.60
N ILE A 7 -14.63 -4.10 -21.41
CA ILE A 7 -13.67 -4.98 -22.09
C ILE A 7 -12.74 -5.68 -21.07
N ILE A 8 -12.27 -4.96 -20.04
CA ILE A 8 -11.40 -5.51 -19.01
C ILE A 8 -12.16 -6.52 -18.14
N ASP A 9 -13.42 -6.24 -17.82
CA ASP A 9 -14.26 -7.13 -17.01
C ASP A 9 -14.64 -8.42 -17.78
N LEU A 10 -14.75 -8.35 -19.10
CA LEU A 10 -15.01 -9.49 -20.00
C LEU A 10 -13.76 -10.29 -20.37
N ALA A 11 -12.55 -9.79 -20.07
CA ALA A 11 -11.31 -10.48 -20.41
C ALA A 11 -11.24 -11.84 -19.71
N PRO A 12 -10.93 -12.95 -20.46
CA PRO A 12 -10.81 -14.29 -19.89
C PRO A 12 -9.77 -14.35 -18.77
N ALA A 13 -10.09 -15.07 -17.69
CA ALA A 13 -9.23 -15.20 -16.51
C ALA A 13 -7.77 -15.61 -16.83
N PRO A 14 -7.48 -16.55 -17.77
CA PRO A 14 -6.11 -16.89 -18.15
C PRO A 14 -5.33 -15.70 -18.73
N ILE A 15 -5.97 -14.87 -19.54
CA ILE A 15 -5.36 -13.66 -20.11
C ILE A 15 -5.04 -12.67 -19.00
N VAL A 16 -6.02 -12.38 -18.12
CA VAL A 16 -5.81 -11.48 -16.97
C VAL A 16 -4.68 -12.00 -16.08
N ARG A 17 -4.56 -13.32 -15.90
CA ARG A 17 -3.49 -13.94 -15.11
C ARG A 17 -2.09 -13.68 -15.68
N ILE A 18 -1.91 -13.74 -17.00
CA ILE A 18 -0.64 -13.38 -17.65
C ILE A 18 -0.30 -11.92 -17.37
N PHE A 19 -1.31 -11.04 -17.44
CA PHE A 19 -1.13 -9.62 -17.12
C PHE A 19 -0.93 -9.37 -15.62
N ALA A 20 -1.44 -10.24 -14.75
CA ALA A 20 -1.28 -10.16 -13.30
C ALA A 20 0.11 -10.59 -12.81
N ALA A 21 0.72 -11.56 -13.50
CA ALA A 21 1.94 -12.23 -13.05
C ALA A 21 3.08 -11.28 -12.61
N PRO A 22 3.36 -10.14 -13.28
CA PRO A 22 4.40 -9.21 -12.80
C PRO A 22 4.02 -8.45 -11.52
N TYR A 23 2.73 -8.31 -11.21
CA TYR A 23 2.20 -7.44 -10.16
C TYR A 23 1.74 -8.16 -8.90
N VAL A 24 1.71 -9.49 -8.93
CA VAL A 24 1.27 -10.34 -7.83
C VAL A 24 2.32 -11.42 -7.61
N ALA A 25 2.79 -11.57 -6.37
CA ALA A 25 3.85 -12.53 -6.05
C ALA A 25 3.45 -13.98 -6.37
N GLY A 26 2.16 -14.30 -6.26
CA GLY A 26 1.63 -15.61 -6.56
C GLY A 26 0.51 -16.02 -5.63
N ARG A 27 0.37 -17.35 -5.43
CA ARG A 27 -0.64 -17.93 -4.54
C ARG A 27 -0.01 -18.37 -3.22
N GLY A 28 -0.69 -18.06 -2.12
CA GLY A 28 -0.30 -18.44 -0.77
C GLY A 28 0.75 -17.54 -0.14
N ILE A 29 0.87 -17.60 1.18
CA ILE A 29 1.81 -16.81 1.99
C ILE A 29 3.24 -17.04 1.50
N GLU A 30 3.61 -18.27 1.19
CA GLU A 30 4.95 -18.68 0.76
C GLU A 30 5.40 -17.92 -0.49
N SER A 31 4.48 -17.64 -1.42
CA SER A 31 4.81 -16.88 -2.63
C SER A 31 5.09 -15.40 -2.30
N GLY A 32 4.33 -14.81 -1.37
CA GLY A 32 4.55 -13.44 -0.90
C GLY A 32 5.88 -13.31 -0.17
N VAL A 33 6.14 -14.20 0.78
CA VAL A 33 7.39 -14.24 1.57
C VAL A 33 8.59 -14.52 0.67
N GLY A 34 8.51 -15.53 -0.19
CA GLY A 34 9.58 -15.86 -1.14
C GLY A 34 9.92 -14.70 -2.07
N LYS A 35 8.90 -13.95 -2.54
CA LYS A 35 9.11 -12.75 -3.37
C LYS A 35 9.77 -11.62 -2.56
N ALA A 36 9.39 -11.43 -1.30
CA ALA A 36 10.03 -10.44 -0.42
C ALA A 36 11.51 -10.77 -0.19
N ASP A 37 11.84 -12.02 0.08
CA ASP A 37 13.22 -12.47 0.23
C ASP A 37 14.02 -12.36 -1.09
N GLU A 38 13.41 -12.70 -2.23
CA GLU A 38 14.01 -12.56 -3.57
C GLU A 38 14.45 -11.11 -3.83
N ILE A 39 13.53 -10.13 -3.69
CA ILE A 39 13.82 -8.72 -3.97
C ILE A 39 14.83 -8.13 -2.97
N TRP A 40 14.79 -8.57 -1.72
CA TRP A 40 15.78 -8.16 -0.73
C TRP A 40 17.19 -8.69 -1.07
N ASN A 41 17.29 -9.96 -1.43
CA ASN A 41 18.58 -10.57 -1.76
C ASN A 41 19.19 -9.98 -3.02
N ALA A 42 18.35 -9.75 -4.06
CA ALA A 42 18.78 -9.23 -5.35
C ALA A 42 19.11 -7.73 -5.33
N SER A 43 18.35 -6.91 -4.59
CA SER A 43 18.38 -5.45 -4.78
C SER A 43 18.30 -4.65 -3.48
N LYS A 44 18.28 -5.30 -2.31
CA LYS A 44 18.11 -4.67 -0.99
C LYS A 44 16.84 -3.82 -0.87
N LEU A 45 15.81 -4.15 -1.65
CA LEU A 45 14.50 -3.53 -1.56
C LEU A 45 13.69 -4.18 -0.43
N HIS A 46 13.08 -3.34 0.40
CA HIS A 46 12.12 -3.79 1.40
C HIS A 46 10.81 -4.22 0.77
N ALA A 47 9.99 -4.96 1.49
CA ALA A 47 8.67 -5.40 1.05
C ALA A 47 7.57 -5.05 2.05
N THR A 48 6.40 -4.69 1.54
CA THR A 48 5.14 -4.74 2.30
C THR A 48 4.29 -5.84 1.70
N LEU A 49 3.96 -6.86 2.49
CA LEU A 49 3.06 -7.93 2.05
C LEU A 49 1.62 -7.48 2.17
N ASP A 50 0.83 -7.73 1.14
CA ASP A 50 -0.60 -7.44 1.06
C ASP A 50 -1.38 -8.68 0.63
N VAL A 51 -2.30 -9.12 1.49
CA VAL A 51 -3.23 -10.20 1.16
C VAL A 51 -4.37 -9.63 0.33
N LEU A 52 -4.51 -10.14 -0.90
CA LEU A 52 -5.63 -9.76 -1.77
C LEU A 52 -6.92 -10.52 -1.37
N GLY A 53 -8.05 -9.82 -1.36
CA GLY A 53 -9.36 -10.38 -1.00
C GLY A 53 -10.17 -9.38 -0.18
N GLU A 54 -10.53 -8.25 -0.80
CA GLU A 54 -11.34 -7.18 -0.18
C GLU A 54 -12.84 -7.60 -0.12
N GLU A 55 -13.66 -6.84 0.64
CA GLU A 55 -15.11 -7.02 0.73
C GLU A 55 -15.50 -8.38 1.34
N VAL A 56 -14.98 -8.66 2.55
CA VAL A 56 -15.35 -9.87 3.32
C VAL A 56 -16.53 -9.57 4.21
N PHE A 57 -17.65 -10.30 4.00
CA PHE A 57 -18.92 -10.04 4.70
C PHE A 57 -19.26 -11.10 5.75
N LYS A 58 -18.78 -12.33 5.58
CA LYS A 58 -19.09 -13.42 6.50
C LYS A 58 -18.10 -13.49 7.62
N ARG A 59 -18.59 -13.66 8.83
CA ARG A 59 -17.75 -13.73 10.03
C ARG A 59 -16.72 -14.85 9.98
N GLU A 60 -17.10 -16.01 9.44
CA GLU A 60 -16.19 -17.15 9.28
C GLU A 60 -15.02 -16.80 8.35
N ASP A 61 -15.28 -16.06 7.26
CA ASP A 61 -14.25 -15.64 6.31
C ASP A 61 -13.36 -14.54 6.91
N VAL A 62 -13.91 -13.67 7.76
CA VAL A 62 -13.13 -12.67 8.53
C VAL A 62 -12.20 -13.38 9.49
N GLU A 63 -12.67 -14.34 10.29
CA GLU A 63 -11.82 -15.11 11.21
C GLU A 63 -10.74 -15.90 10.47
N ALA A 64 -11.07 -16.49 9.32
CA ALA A 64 -10.09 -17.15 8.46
C ALA A 64 -9.01 -16.17 7.96
N THR A 65 -9.41 -14.93 7.63
CA THR A 65 -8.50 -13.87 7.22
C THR A 65 -7.59 -13.43 8.37
N VAL A 66 -8.13 -13.25 9.58
CA VAL A 66 -7.31 -12.96 10.78
C VAL A 66 -6.29 -14.07 11.02
N ALA A 67 -6.74 -15.34 10.97
CA ALA A 67 -5.83 -16.48 11.12
C ALA A 67 -4.72 -16.51 10.04
N LEU A 68 -5.05 -16.09 8.81
CA LEU A 68 -4.09 -15.95 7.72
C LEU A 68 -3.01 -14.88 8.05
N TYR A 69 -3.42 -13.72 8.56
CA TYR A 69 -2.47 -12.68 8.99
C TYR A 69 -1.56 -13.15 10.12
N LEU A 70 -2.09 -13.88 11.11
CA LEU A 70 -1.26 -14.43 12.20
C LEU A 70 -0.23 -15.44 11.67
N ARG A 71 -0.65 -16.35 10.78
CA ARG A 71 0.30 -17.28 10.12
C ARG A 71 1.36 -16.55 9.28
N MET A 72 0.96 -15.48 8.58
CA MET A 72 1.91 -14.66 7.81
C MET A 72 2.93 -13.98 8.71
N ILE A 73 2.53 -13.45 9.88
CA ILE A 73 3.44 -12.89 10.88
C ILE A 73 4.45 -13.95 11.33
N ASP A 74 4.02 -15.19 11.60
CA ASP A 74 4.92 -16.28 11.96
C ASP A 74 5.97 -16.57 10.88
N GLN A 75 5.57 -16.52 9.63
CA GLN A 75 6.49 -16.77 8.52
C GLN A 75 7.49 -15.63 8.28
N VAL A 76 7.13 -14.38 8.60
CA VAL A 76 8.02 -13.23 8.37
C VAL A 76 8.76 -12.74 9.61
N LYS A 77 8.51 -13.30 10.77
CA LYS A 77 9.24 -12.93 12.00
C LYS A 77 10.75 -13.02 11.82
N GLY A 78 11.46 -12.00 12.33
CA GLY A 78 12.91 -11.86 12.14
C GLY A 78 13.36 -11.25 10.82
N ARG A 79 12.45 -11.03 9.85
CA ARG A 79 12.75 -10.34 8.58
C ARG A 79 12.57 -8.83 8.72
N THR A 80 13.63 -8.12 8.99
CA THR A 80 13.59 -6.66 9.18
C THR A 80 13.23 -5.87 7.90
N HIS A 81 13.32 -6.52 6.74
CA HIS A 81 12.99 -5.94 5.44
C HIS A 81 11.50 -6.09 5.07
N VAL A 82 10.68 -6.76 5.92
CA VAL A 82 9.26 -7.02 5.64
C VAL A 82 8.38 -6.23 6.59
N SER A 83 7.30 -5.66 6.07
CA SER A 83 6.13 -5.16 6.79
C SER A 83 4.85 -5.73 6.18
N ILE A 84 3.71 -5.50 6.80
CA ILE A 84 2.42 -6.05 6.37
C ILE A 84 1.42 -4.91 6.27
N SER A 85 0.56 -4.93 5.24
CA SER A 85 -0.65 -4.10 5.15
C SER A 85 -1.90 -4.93 5.39
N CYS A 86 -2.90 -4.32 6.03
CA CYS A 86 -4.23 -4.91 6.21
C CYS A 86 -5.33 -3.89 5.86
N LYS A 87 -6.51 -4.38 5.51
CA LYS A 87 -7.64 -3.56 5.08
C LYS A 87 -8.85 -3.75 5.99
N PRO A 88 -9.54 -2.66 6.41
CA PRO A 88 -10.76 -2.77 7.21
C PRO A 88 -11.85 -3.66 6.57
N THR A 89 -12.02 -3.61 5.22
CA THR A 89 -13.02 -4.43 4.51
C THR A 89 -12.72 -5.93 4.51
N GLN A 90 -11.52 -6.34 4.87
CA GLN A 90 -11.15 -7.75 5.09
C GLN A 90 -11.40 -8.22 6.52
N LEU A 91 -11.51 -7.28 7.47
CA LEU A 91 -11.37 -7.56 8.90
C LEU A 91 -12.64 -7.22 9.70
N GLY A 92 -13.79 -7.20 9.01
CA GLY A 92 -15.09 -7.17 9.67
C GLY A 92 -15.72 -5.78 9.79
N ILE A 93 -15.25 -4.78 9.05
CA ILE A 93 -15.85 -3.43 9.08
C ILE A 93 -17.31 -3.44 8.61
N HIS A 94 -17.70 -4.36 7.75
CA HIS A 94 -19.07 -4.51 7.27
C HIS A 94 -20.03 -5.03 8.36
N GLU A 95 -19.50 -5.69 9.40
CA GLU A 95 -20.29 -6.09 10.57
C GLU A 95 -20.37 -4.94 11.58
N SER A 96 -19.22 -4.46 12.05
CA SER A 96 -19.14 -3.29 12.93
C SER A 96 -17.69 -2.76 13.06
N GLU A 97 -17.59 -1.47 13.41
CA GLU A 97 -16.30 -0.84 13.72
C GLU A 97 -15.60 -1.51 14.91
N ALA A 98 -16.36 -1.89 15.96
CA ALA A 98 -15.82 -2.55 17.15
C ALA A 98 -15.24 -3.93 16.81
N TYR A 99 -15.92 -4.74 16.00
CA TYR A 99 -15.43 -6.05 15.59
C TYR A 99 -14.18 -5.92 14.69
N CYS A 100 -14.19 -4.97 13.77
CA CYS A 100 -13.03 -4.67 12.93
C CYS A 100 -11.82 -4.24 13.79
N LEU A 101 -12.02 -3.33 14.75
CA LEU A 101 -10.97 -2.88 15.66
C LEU A 101 -10.36 -4.05 16.44
N GLU A 102 -11.19 -4.95 16.97
CA GLU A 102 -10.72 -6.11 17.71
C GLU A 102 -9.86 -7.03 16.85
N ASN A 103 -10.29 -7.29 15.62
CA ASN A 103 -9.54 -8.13 14.67
C ASN A 103 -8.19 -7.50 14.29
N ILE A 104 -8.17 -6.19 13.98
CA ILE A 104 -6.91 -5.50 13.68
C ILE A 104 -6.02 -5.44 14.93
N ARG A 105 -6.58 -5.24 16.14
CA ARG A 105 -5.84 -5.26 17.41
C ARG A 105 -5.13 -6.59 17.63
N ARG A 106 -5.79 -7.73 17.37
CA ARG A 106 -5.19 -9.06 17.43
C ARG A 106 -3.96 -9.17 16.51
N ILE A 107 -4.08 -8.69 15.26
CA ILE A 107 -3.00 -8.71 14.26
C ILE A 107 -1.84 -7.79 14.68
N VAL A 108 -2.14 -6.53 15.02
CA VAL A 108 -1.13 -5.52 15.40
C VAL A 108 -0.41 -5.92 16.69
N GLY A 109 -1.15 -6.40 17.69
CA GLY A 109 -0.59 -6.86 18.97
C GLY A 109 0.35 -8.07 18.78
N TYR A 110 -0.06 -9.05 17.95
CA TYR A 110 0.82 -10.18 17.65
C TYR A 110 2.06 -9.75 16.85
N ALA A 111 1.91 -8.85 15.88
CA ALA A 111 3.03 -8.28 15.13
C ALA A 111 4.01 -7.50 16.02
N ALA A 112 3.51 -6.80 17.06
CA ALA A 112 4.34 -6.05 18.01
C ALA A 112 5.32 -6.95 18.75
N LEU A 113 4.90 -8.17 19.13
CA LEU A 113 5.78 -9.16 19.79
C LEU A 113 6.99 -9.55 18.91
N HIS A 114 6.84 -9.41 17.60
CA HIS A 114 7.88 -9.75 16.62
C HIS A 114 8.53 -8.51 15.97
N ARG A 115 8.26 -7.30 16.49
CA ARG A 115 8.78 -6.02 15.97
C ARG A 115 8.43 -5.78 14.48
N LEU A 116 7.30 -6.32 14.04
CA LEU A 116 6.79 -6.13 12.69
C LEU A 116 5.87 -4.90 12.64
N HIS A 117 6.00 -4.12 11.58
CA HIS A 117 5.14 -2.97 11.33
C HIS A 117 3.91 -3.39 10.53
N ILE A 118 2.74 -2.92 10.96
CA ILE A 118 1.46 -3.11 10.27
C ILE A 118 0.98 -1.75 9.76
N THR A 119 0.58 -1.67 8.49
CA THR A 119 -0.08 -0.50 7.94
C THR A 119 -1.56 -0.79 7.73
N VAL A 120 -2.44 -0.01 8.33
CA VAL A 120 -3.88 -0.04 8.02
C VAL A 120 -4.09 0.75 6.75
N ASP A 121 -4.40 0.05 5.65
CA ASP A 121 -4.59 0.65 4.34
C ASP A 121 -5.86 1.50 4.28
N MET A 122 -5.80 2.58 3.50
CA MET A 122 -6.93 3.43 3.19
C MET A 122 -7.65 2.91 1.96
N GLU A 123 -8.94 2.78 2.06
CA GLU A 123 -9.81 2.38 0.97
C GLU A 123 -10.52 3.59 0.37
N ASP A 124 -11.71 3.49 -0.19
CA ASP A 124 -12.38 4.64 -0.77
C ASP A 124 -12.80 5.70 0.30
N HIS A 125 -13.27 6.85 -0.16
CA HIS A 125 -13.58 7.99 0.72
C HIS A 125 -14.63 7.68 1.79
N THR A 126 -15.51 6.68 1.59
CA THR A 126 -16.55 6.30 2.56
C THR A 126 -15.97 5.63 3.79
N PHE A 127 -14.80 5.00 3.66
CA PHE A 127 -14.08 4.36 4.75
C PHE A 127 -13.05 5.26 5.42
N THR A 128 -12.82 6.50 4.94
CA THR A 128 -11.74 7.35 5.46
C THR A 128 -11.91 7.62 6.95
N ASP A 129 -13.10 8.05 7.39
CA ASP A 129 -13.33 8.38 8.79
C ASP A 129 -13.15 7.18 9.72
N VAL A 130 -13.74 6.05 9.37
CA VAL A 130 -13.63 4.85 10.20
C VAL A 130 -12.20 4.32 10.23
N THR A 131 -11.47 4.33 9.11
CA THR A 131 -10.07 3.90 9.06
C THR A 131 -9.19 4.77 9.98
N LEU A 132 -9.39 6.08 9.99
CA LEU A 132 -8.64 7.00 10.87
C LEU A 132 -9.01 6.80 12.34
N ARG A 133 -10.27 6.49 12.69
CA ARG A 133 -10.66 6.14 14.06
C ARG A 133 -10.01 4.83 14.51
N LEU A 134 -10.05 3.79 13.67
CA LEU A 134 -9.39 2.50 13.92
C LEU A 134 -7.88 2.71 14.15
N PHE A 135 -7.22 3.45 13.24
CA PHE A 135 -5.81 3.77 13.37
C PHE A 135 -5.50 4.50 14.68
N THR A 136 -6.28 5.53 15.03
CA THR A 136 -6.07 6.32 16.25
C THR A 136 -6.21 5.45 17.50
N ALA A 137 -7.24 4.60 17.56
CA ALA A 137 -7.43 3.66 18.67
C ALA A 137 -6.24 2.71 18.81
N LEU A 138 -5.79 2.11 17.70
CA LEU A 138 -4.64 1.21 17.69
C LEU A 138 -3.33 1.94 18.03
N ARG A 139 -3.14 3.18 17.57
CA ARG A 139 -1.93 3.97 17.84
C ARG A 139 -1.81 4.38 19.31
N ASN A 140 -2.91 4.47 20.05
CA ASN A 140 -2.89 4.67 21.50
C ASN A 140 -2.30 3.46 22.24
N GLU A 141 -2.43 2.25 21.69
CA GLU A 141 -2.01 1.00 22.32
C GLU A 141 -0.66 0.50 21.79
N PHE A 142 -0.34 0.74 20.49
CA PHE A 142 0.79 0.14 19.79
C PHE A 142 1.63 1.16 19.02
N ASP A 143 2.95 0.99 19.03
CA ASP A 143 3.87 1.85 18.27
C ASP A 143 4.18 1.32 16.86
N ASN A 144 3.84 0.07 16.56
CA ASN A 144 4.13 -0.62 15.31
C ASN A 144 3.01 -0.51 14.26
N VAL A 145 2.09 0.44 14.40
CA VAL A 145 0.99 0.67 13.45
C VAL A 145 1.13 1.99 12.72
N GLY A 146 0.89 1.95 11.39
CA GLY A 146 0.82 3.10 10.50
C GLY A 146 -0.49 3.14 9.74
N THR A 147 -0.69 4.19 8.95
CA THR A 147 -1.89 4.39 8.12
C THR A 147 -1.52 4.92 6.74
N VAL A 148 -2.53 5.09 5.89
CA VAL A 148 -2.39 5.61 4.53
C VAL A 148 -3.28 6.83 4.35
N LEU A 149 -2.77 7.84 3.66
CA LEU A 149 -3.53 9.01 3.25
C LEU A 149 -3.41 9.23 1.74
N GLN A 150 -4.48 9.77 1.14
CA GLN A 150 -4.57 9.94 -0.31
C GLN A 150 -4.50 11.43 -0.67
N SER A 151 -3.47 11.85 -1.40
CA SER A 151 -3.27 13.26 -1.77
C SER A 151 -4.38 13.84 -2.64
N ARG A 152 -5.20 13.00 -3.25
CA ARG A 152 -6.35 13.45 -4.04
C ARG A 152 -7.53 13.95 -3.22
N LEU A 153 -7.71 13.47 -1.98
CA LEU A 153 -8.86 13.89 -1.15
C LEU A 153 -8.66 15.30 -0.62
N PHE A 154 -9.70 16.13 -0.70
CA PHE A 154 -9.64 17.52 -0.20
C PHE A 154 -9.32 17.60 1.29
N ARG A 155 -9.81 16.63 2.06
CA ARG A 155 -9.66 16.56 3.52
C ARG A 155 -8.24 16.19 4.00
N THR A 156 -7.38 15.64 3.14
CA THR A 156 -6.10 15.02 3.54
C THR A 156 -5.20 15.97 4.35
N LYS A 157 -5.22 17.27 4.07
CA LYS A 157 -4.48 18.25 4.89
C LYS A 157 -4.96 18.25 6.35
N ASP A 158 -6.26 18.29 6.55
CA ASP A 158 -6.87 18.33 7.89
C ASP A 158 -6.68 16.98 8.59
N ASP A 159 -6.77 15.88 7.86
CA ASP A 159 -6.46 14.54 8.38
C ASP A 159 -5.02 14.45 8.90
N ILE A 160 -4.02 15.01 8.16
CA ILE A 160 -2.62 15.06 8.62
C ILE A 160 -2.50 15.90 9.91
N LEU A 161 -3.18 17.04 9.96
CA LEU A 161 -3.15 17.92 11.14
C LEU A 161 -3.81 17.28 12.37
N ALA A 162 -4.76 16.39 12.16
CA ALA A 162 -5.48 15.64 13.19
C ALA A 162 -4.83 14.30 13.57
N LEU A 163 -3.72 13.91 12.92
CA LEU A 163 -3.02 12.66 13.24
C LEU A 163 -2.57 12.64 14.71
N HIS A 164 -2.37 11.43 15.22
CA HIS A 164 -1.91 11.18 16.57
C HIS A 164 -0.64 11.97 16.89
N ALA A 165 -0.56 12.54 18.10
CA ALA A 165 0.57 13.38 18.54
C ALA A 165 1.92 12.65 18.55
N LYS A 166 1.93 11.31 18.79
CA LYS A 166 3.15 10.51 18.69
C LYS A 166 3.52 10.31 17.22
N PRO A 167 4.82 10.43 16.83
CA PRO A 167 5.29 10.14 15.49
C PRO A 167 4.80 8.78 15.00
N CYS A 168 4.30 8.72 13.77
CA CYS A 168 3.83 7.49 13.14
C CYS A 168 4.24 7.43 11.67
N LYS A 169 4.24 6.22 11.10
CA LYS A 169 4.45 6.02 9.66
C LYS A 169 3.14 6.30 8.92
N VAL A 170 3.24 7.11 7.88
CA VAL A 170 2.09 7.49 7.04
C VAL A 170 2.46 7.30 5.57
N ARG A 171 1.83 6.31 4.94
CA ARG A 171 1.94 6.16 3.49
C ARG A 171 1.12 7.24 2.81
N ILE A 172 1.79 8.13 2.08
CA ILE A 172 1.12 9.13 1.26
C ILE A 172 1.17 8.73 -0.20
N CYS A 173 0.00 8.54 -0.80
CA CYS A 173 -0.16 8.16 -2.20
C CYS A 173 -1.21 9.05 -2.89
N ILE A 174 -1.32 8.97 -4.22
CA ILE A 174 -2.39 9.69 -4.95
C ILE A 174 -3.77 9.12 -4.60
N GLY A 175 -3.88 7.82 -4.45
CA GLY A 175 -5.12 7.07 -4.34
C GLY A 175 -5.55 6.47 -5.68
N ILE A 176 -6.12 5.25 -5.61
CA ILE A 176 -6.53 4.48 -6.80
C ILE A 176 -8.03 4.53 -7.05
N TYR A 177 -8.82 4.78 -6.01
CA TYR A 177 -10.27 4.72 -6.09
C TYR A 177 -10.84 5.85 -6.96
N LYS A 178 -11.97 5.55 -7.63
CA LYS A 178 -12.66 6.56 -8.43
C LYS A 178 -13.56 7.40 -7.52
N GLU A 179 -12.98 8.41 -6.93
CA GLU A 179 -13.67 9.29 -5.99
C GLU A 179 -14.57 10.31 -6.70
N PRO A 180 -15.69 10.72 -6.08
CA PRO A 180 -16.51 11.82 -6.56
C PRO A 180 -15.74 13.15 -6.62
N LYS A 181 -16.04 13.99 -7.61
CA LYS A 181 -15.43 15.33 -7.75
C LYS A 181 -15.73 16.26 -6.58
N SER A 182 -16.78 15.96 -5.80
CA SER A 182 -17.16 16.73 -4.61
C SER A 182 -16.22 16.50 -3.42
N VAL A 183 -15.45 15.40 -3.42
CA VAL A 183 -14.55 15.03 -2.31
C VAL A 183 -13.08 14.92 -2.73
N ALA A 184 -12.80 14.93 -4.04
CA ALA A 184 -11.44 14.67 -4.54
C ALA A 184 -11.04 15.52 -5.74
N ILE A 185 -9.76 15.83 -5.80
CA ILE A 185 -9.08 16.41 -6.96
C ILE A 185 -9.12 15.39 -8.11
N THR A 186 -9.38 15.86 -9.33
CA THR A 186 -9.42 15.02 -10.53
C THR A 186 -8.21 15.22 -11.45
N GLU A 187 -7.51 16.34 -11.32
CA GLU A 187 -6.36 16.70 -12.16
C GLU A 187 -5.07 16.08 -11.59
N LYS A 188 -4.49 15.15 -12.36
CA LYS A 188 -3.26 14.44 -11.94
C LYS A 188 -2.10 15.34 -11.51
N PRO A 189 -1.79 16.46 -12.22
CA PRO A 189 -0.72 17.36 -11.76
C PRO A 189 -0.98 17.90 -10.36
N LYS A 190 -2.19 18.39 -10.08
CA LYS A 190 -2.56 18.91 -8.75
C LYS A 190 -2.47 17.84 -7.65
N MET A 191 -2.85 16.58 -7.95
CA MET A 191 -2.70 15.48 -6.99
C MET A 191 -1.21 15.24 -6.64
N LYS A 192 -0.31 15.35 -7.63
CA LYS A 192 1.13 15.18 -7.42
C LYS A 192 1.73 16.33 -6.61
N ASP A 193 1.32 17.56 -6.90
CA ASP A 193 1.73 18.73 -6.11
C ASP A 193 1.25 18.59 -4.67
N LYS A 194 0.01 18.17 -4.45
CA LYS A 194 -0.50 17.87 -3.10
C LYS A 194 0.25 16.75 -2.40
N LEU A 195 0.65 15.69 -3.12
CA LEU A 195 1.48 14.65 -2.52
C LEU A 195 2.79 15.24 -2.01
N PHE A 196 3.45 16.08 -2.79
CA PHE A 196 4.67 16.77 -2.38
C PHE A 196 4.44 17.69 -1.16
N ASP A 197 3.39 18.52 -1.17
CA ASP A 197 3.02 19.38 -0.04
C ASP A 197 2.80 18.55 1.25
N PHE A 198 2.16 17.37 1.12
CA PHE A 198 1.87 16.51 2.28
C PHE A 198 3.09 15.76 2.80
N VAL A 199 4.07 15.44 1.94
CA VAL A 199 5.37 14.94 2.41
C VAL A 199 6.04 15.97 3.32
N GLN A 200 6.02 17.25 2.92
CA GLN A 200 6.58 18.33 3.72
C GLN A 200 5.82 18.47 5.05
N LEU A 201 4.49 18.50 4.99
CA LEU A 201 3.64 18.66 6.19
C LEU A 201 3.82 17.50 7.18
N LEU A 202 3.92 16.25 6.70
CA LEU A 202 4.19 15.09 7.55
C LEU A 202 5.52 15.21 8.29
N LEU A 203 6.58 15.64 7.59
CA LEU A 203 7.89 15.88 8.19
C LEU A 203 7.85 17.02 9.21
N ASP A 204 7.12 18.11 8.92
CA ASP A 204 6.97 19.26 9.82
C ASP A 204 6.23 18.89 11.11
N LYS A 205 5.35 17.88 11.04
CA LYS A 205 4.64 17.31 12.18
C LYS A 205 5.42 16.19 12.88
N GLY A 206 6.63 15.86 12.42
CA GLY A 206 7.47 14.82 13.01
C GLY A 206 7.05 13.39 12.66
N HIS A 207 6.15 13.21 11.69
CA HIS A 207 5.76 11.88 11.20
C HIS A 207 6.79 11.35 10.19
N TYR A 208 6.73 10.03 9.96
CA TYR A 208 7.56 9.33 8.98
C TYR A 208 6.79 9.16 7.67
N PRO A 209 7.07 9.94 6.60
CA PRO A 209 6.38 9.78 5.33
C PRO A 209 6.90 8.55 4.57
N GLU A 210 5.98 7.68 4.19
CA GLU A 210 6.17 6.61 3.23
C GLU A 210 5.69 7.11 1.85
N ILE A 211 6.63 7.59 1.01
CA ILE A 211 6.34 8.33 -0.24
C ILE A 211 6.01 7.35 -1.35
N ALA A 212 4.71 7.11 -1.59
CA ALA A 212 4.22 6.07 -2.49
C ALA A 212 3.87 6.63 -3.88
N THR A 213 4.84 6.60 -4.80
CA THR A 213 4.67 7.08 -6.17
C THR A 213 5.61 6.38 -7.16
N HIS A 214 5.19 6.28 -8.43
CA HIS A 214 6.01 5.79 -9.56
C HIS A 214 6.47 6.94 -10.48
N ASP A 215 6.12 8.18 -10.14
CA ASP A 215 6.40 9.36 -10.95
C ASP A 215 7.82 9.84 -10.69
N GLU A 216 8.75 9.57 -11.61
CA GLU A 216 10.17 9.91 -11.43
C GLU A 216 10.41 11.42 -11.21
N PRO A 217 9.76 12.35 -11.93
CA PRO A 217 9.90 13.77 -11.64
C PRO A 217 9.51 14.13 -10.20
N LEU A 218 8.41 13.57 -9.69
CA LEU A 218 7.99 13.79 -8.31
C LEU A 218 8.97 13.18 -7.30
N ILE A 219 9.48 11.97 -7.56
CA ILE A 219 10.52 11.33 -6.73
C ILE A 219 11.75 12.22 -6.64
N ARG A 220 12.27 12.73 -7.77
CA ARG A 220 13.45 13.61 -7.80
C ARG A 220 13.20 14.91 -7.06
N ARG A 221 12.02 15.51 -7.22
CA ARG A 221 11.59 16.70 -6.46
C ARG A 221 11.57 16.45 -4.95
N CYS A 222 11.07 15.28 -4.53
CA CYS A 222 11.10 14.88 -3.11
C CYS A 222 12.55 14.69 -2.61
N ILE A 223 13.41 14.01 -3.38
CA ILE A 223 14.82 13.79 -3.02
C ILE A 223 15.53 15.14 -2.84
N GLU A 224 15.42 16.04 -3.81
CA GLU A 224 16.02 17.37 -3.76
C GLU A 224 15.59 18.15 -2.51
N TYR A 225 14.28 18.18 -2.23
CA TYR A 225 13.76 18.84 -1.04
C TYR A 225 14.28 18.21 0.27
N LEU A 226 14.31 16.89 0.36
CA LEU A 226 14.79 16.16 1.54
C LEU A 226 16.29 16.40 1.80
N ASP A 227 17.08 16.47 0.74
CA ASP A 227 18.51 16.75 0.81
C ASP A 227 18.77 18.22 1.19
N GLN A 228 18.08 19.19 0.59
CA GLN A 228 18.17 20.60 0.94
C GLN A 228 17.76 20.86 2.39
N ARG A 229 16.77 20.12 2.90
CA ARG A 229 16.32 20.19 4.30
C ARG A 229 17.31 19.53 5.26
N GLY A 230 18.29 18.76 4.79
CA GLY A 230 19.17 17.96 5.64
C GLY A 230 18.42 16.82 6.36
N CYS A 231 17.32 16.31 5.76
CA CYS A 231 16.50 15.27 6.37
C CYS A 231 17.27 13.96 6.46
N PRO A 232 17.37 13.32 7.65
CA PRO A 232 18.04 12.01 7.76
C PRO A 232 17.39 10.97 6.85
N LYS A 233 18.20 10.18 6.14
CA LYS A 233 17.71 9.15 5.22
C LYS A 233 16.89 8.04 5.92
N SER A 234 17.00 7.95 7.23
CA SER A 234 16.21 7.07 8.09
C SER A 234 14.84 7.65 8.52
N ALA A 235 14.52 8.90 8.16
CA ALA A 235 13.30 9.58 8.56
C ALA A 235 12.15 9.46 7.54
N TYR A 236 12.36 8.76 6.43
CA TYR A 236 11.39 8.56 5.35
C TYR A 236 11.72 7.32 4.53
N GLU A 237 10.81 6.91 3.67
CA GLU A 237 11.08 5.89 2.65
C GLU A 237 10.29 6.19 1.35
N PHE A 238 10.78 5.64 0.24
CA PHE A 238 10.03 5.60 -1.02
C PHE A 238 9.35 4.25 -1.18
N GLN A 239 8.13 4.28 -1.74
CA GLN A 239 7.36 3.06 -1.99
C GLN A 239 6.87 2.99 -3.44
N MET A 240 6.90 1.79 -4.01
CA MET A 240 6.35 1.48 -5.32
C MET A 240 5.62 0.13 -5.30
N LEU A 241 4.81 -0.10 -6.32
CA LEU A 241 4.19 -1.41 -6.50
C LEU A 241 5.16 -2.38 -7.17
N LEU A 242 5.07 -3.65 -6.79
CA LEU A 242 5.71 -4.74 -7.49
C LEU A 242 5.32 -4.72 -8.99
N GLY A 243 6.26 -5.05 -9.88
CA GLY A 243 6.03 -5.23 -11.31
C GLY A 243 6.01 -3.94 -12.15
N VAL A 244 5.98 -2.76 -11.55
CA VAL A 244 6.11 -1.51 -12.31
C VAL A 244 7.57 -1.33 -12.75
N PRO A 245 7.85 -1.12 -14.07
CA PRO A 245 9.22 -1.02 -14.58
C PRO A 245 9.88 0.31 -14.18
N ARG A 246 10.47 0.32 -12.99
CA ARG A 246 11.16 1.46 -12.38
C ARG A 246 12.50 1.05 -11.75
N GLN A 247 13.09 -0.05 -12.20
CA GLN A 247 14.30 -0.63 -11.62
C GLN A 247 15.45 0.40 -11.52
N ARG A 248 15.62 1.23 -12.57
CA ARG A 248 16.68 2.23 -12.59
C ARG A 248 16.60 3.21 -11.42
N ILE A 249 15.43 3.81 -11.18
CA ILE A 249 15.26 4.77 -10.08
C ILE A 249 15.26 4.06 -8.72
N GLN A 250 14.75 2.83 -8.62
CA GLN A 250 14.81 2.03 -7.41
C GLN A 250 16.26 1.75 -7.01
N THR A 251 17.08 1.30 -7.95
CA THR A 251 18.52 1.06 -7.71
C THR A 251 19.24 2.35 -7.30
N GLN A 252 18.92 3.49 -7.93
CA GLN A 252 19.49 4.77 -7.56
C GLN A 252 19.14 5.17 -6.13
N ILE A 253 17.86 5.04 -5.72
CA ILE A 253 17.39 5.36 -4.36
C ILE A 253 18.15 4.52 -3.32
N VAL A 254 18.34 3.23 -3.57
CA VAL A 254 19.07 2.33 -2.67
C VAL A 254 20.56 2.66 -2.66
N ALA A 255 21.17 2.88 -3.81
CA ALA A 255 22.59 3.26 -3.93
C ALA A 255 22.90 4.56 -3.19
N ASP A 256 21.95 5.50 -3.18
CA ASP A 256 22.05 6.74 -2.41
C ASP A 256 21.84 6.51 -0.88
N GLY A 257 21.65 5.30 -0.44
CA GLY A 257 21.45 4.93 0.98
C GLY A 257 20.08 5.28 1.53
N ARG A 258 19.07 5.47 0.68
CA ARG A 258 17.67 5.70 1.07
C ARG A 258 16.90 4.39 1.07
N LEU A 259 15.89 4.28 1.92
CA LEU A 259 15.03 3.12 1.97
C LEU A 259 14.05 3.13 0.79
N MET A 260 14.01 2.02 0.04
CA MET A 260 13.05 1.77 -1.02
C MET A 260 12.29 0.48 -0.72
N ARG A 261 10.96 0.54 -0.79
CA ARG A 261 10.06 -0.57 -0.47
C ARG A 261 9.14 -0.88 -1.64
N LEU A 262 8.92 -2.17 -1.91
CA LEU A 262 7.89 -2.62 -2.84
C LEU A 262 6.66 -3.12 -2.09
N TYR A 263 5.50 -2.71 -2.56
CA TYR A 263 4.22 -3.27 -2.15
C TYR A 263 4.00 -4.57 -2.94
N VAL A 264 3.93 -5.68 -2.23
CA VAL A 264 3.97 -7.05 -2.77
C VAL A 264 2.63 -7.74 -2.50
N PRO A 265 1.66 -7.62 -3.41
CA PRO A 265 0.40 -8.35 -3.29
C PRO A 265 0.59 -9.84 -3.54
N PHE A 266 -0.15 -10.66 -2.82
CA PHE A 266 -0.34 -12.08 -3.09
C PHE A 266 -1.79 -12.48 -2.77
N ALA A 267 -2.23 -13.64 -3.20
CA ALA A 267 -3.61 -14.09 -2.99
C ALA A 267 -3.65 -15.57 -2.59
N GLU A 268 -4.56 -15.92 -1.67
CA GLU A 268 -4.86 -17.33 -1.38
C GLU A 268 -5.53 -18.00 -2.58
N GLU A 269 -6.37 -17.25 -3.31
CA GLU A 269 -7.05 -17.72 -4.50
C GLU A 269 -6.86 -16.75 -5.67
N TRP A 270 -6.65 -17.30 -6.88
CA TRP A 270 -6.46 -16.50 -8.10
C TRP A 270 -7.60 -15.55 -8.43
N LYS A 271 -8.84 -15.82 -7.99
CA LYS A 271 -9.97 -14.91 -8.20
C LYS A 271 -9.72 -13.51 -7.66
N TYR A 272 -9.05 -13.40 -6.50
CA TYR A 272 -8.71 -12.12 -5.86
C TYR A 272 -7.58 -11.38 -6.61
N ALA A 273 -6.56 -12.11 -7.07
CA ALA A 273 -5.51 -11.57 -7.92
C ALA A 273 -6.08 -11.01 -9.24
N ILE A 274 -7.02 -11.74 -9.86
CA ILE A 274 -7.70 -11.31 -11.08
C ILE A 274 -8.51 -10.03 -10.84
N ALA A 275 -9.29 -9.97 -9.75
CA ALA A 275 -10.07 -8.79 -9.38
C ALA A 275 -9.17 -7.56 -9.15
N TYR A 276 -8.07 -7.74 -8.41
CA TYR A 276 -7.05 -6.71 -8.20
C TYR A 276 -6.48 -6.18 -9.53
N CYS A 277 -6.07 -7.07 -10.43
CA CYS A 277 -5.48 -6.67 -11.70
C CYS A 277 -6.48 -5.98 -12.62
N ARG A 278 -7.74 -6.41 -12.65
CA ARG A 278 -8.81 -5.71 -13.37
C ARG A 278 -8.98 -4.27 -12.88
N ARG A 279 -9.03 -4.03 -11.56
CA ARG A 279 -9.10 -2.68 -11.00
C ARG A 279 -7.90 -1.83 -11.41
N ARG A 280 -6.70 -2.41 -11.36
CA ARG A 280 -5.45 -1.75 -11.76
C ARG A 280 -5.41 -1.38 -13.24
N LEU A 281 -5.79 -2.29 -14.13
CA LEU A 281 -5.89 -2.05 -15.58
C LEU A 281 -6.92 -0.95 -15.88
N ALA A 282 -8.05 -0.95 -15.19
CA ALA A 282 -9.09 0.08 -15.33
C ALA A 282 -8.59 1.47 -14.89
N ALA A 283 -7.81 1.52 -13.78
CA ALA A 283 -7.27 2.77 -13.24
C ALA A 283 -6.08 3.32 -14.04
N SER A 284 -5.28 2.46 -14.68
CA SER A 284 -4.09 2.84 -15.45
C SER A 284 -3.92 2.00 -16.71
N PRO A 285 -4.39 2.48 -17.87
CA PRO A 285 -4.18 1.81 -19.17
C PRO A 285 -2.71 1.57 -19.51
N MET A 286 -1.79 2.39 -18.96
CA MET A 286 -0.35 2.20 -19.13
C MET A 286 0.16 0.90 -18.49
N MET A 287 -0.56 0.28 -17.56
CA MET A 287 -0.19 -1.03 -17.03
C MET A 287 -0.21 -2.10 -18.13
N GLY A 288 -1.18 -2.05 -19.03
CA GLY A 288 -1.19 -2.92 -20.21
C GLY A 288 0.07 -2.78 -21.08
N ALA A 289 0.50 -1.54 -21.33
CA ALA A 289 1.73 -1.24 -22.06
C ALA A 289 2.99 -1.73 -21.32
N TYR A 290 3.01 -1.64 -19.98
CA TYR A 290 4.12 -2.15 -19.17
C TYR A 290 4.20 -3.69 -19.20
N VAL A 291 3.06 -4.38 -19.17
CA VAL A 291 3.02 -5.84 -19.31
C VAL A 291 3.53 -6.26 -20.68
N MET A 292 3.07 -5.60 -21.75
CA MET A 292 3.58 -5.86 -23.10
C MET A 292 5.09 -5.63 -23.16
N LYS A 293 5.59 -4.55 -22.56
CA LYS A 293 7.04 -4.30 -22.47
C LYS A 293 7.78 -5.37 -21.68
N ASN A 294 7.23 -5.86 -20.58
CA ASN A 294 7.83 -6.93 -19.77
C ASN A 294 7.79 -8.30 -20.46
N LEU A 295 6.79 -8.56 -21.32
CA LEU A 295 6.65 -9.82 -22.06
C LEU A 295 7.48 -9.86 -23.34
N PHE A 296 7.65 -8.71 -24.03
CA PHE A 296 8.28 -8.63 -25.35
C PHE A 296 9.55 -7.77 -25.39
N GLY A 297 9.86 -7.04 -24.31
CA GLY A 297 11.06 -6.24 -24.20
C GLY A 297 12.17 -7.02 -23.50
N LYS A 298 12.88 -7.82 -24.29
CA LYS A 298 14.23 -8.27 -23.98
C LYS A 298 15.22 -7.28 -24.53
#